data_372b4fe5a56984343999510b8686c756
#
_entry.id   372b4fe5a56984343999510b8686c756
#
_cell.length_a   1.000
_cell.length_b   1.000
_cell.length_c   1.000
_cell.angle_alpha   90.00
_cell.angle_beta   90.00
_cell.angle_gamma   90.00
#
_symmetry.space_group_name_H-M   'P 1'
#
loop_
_entity.id
_entity.type
_entity.pdbx_description
1 polymer ?
#
loop_
_entity_poly.entity_id
_entity_poly.type
_entity_poly.pdbx_seq_one_letter_code
_entity_poly.pdbx_strand_id
1 'polypeptide(L)'
;MADYAKLIETIDSAVNGFNDSLPKIQKDMLADLLDEIKKFDVKNKRISNTVKNIRLLNSIKNRLRKTILNDEYKAAVKEYLKVFTDVTNFQNEYFKEADKSFKPRAIVKEIKKQTITDTIDKLTEAGIGGNVQNKIADLLKQNITTGVKYSDLAAQLREHILTTENPGVLERYVKQVVTDSVNQYSRQYMNTISGDLGYEWFRYQGKDILTTRPFCDALTDRKFFHVSEVPDLLAAKDLYYSDEIEGQVKVPIYAKTGLPHGMIPDTNAENFFIRAGGYNCGHSIFPVIERLVPKEIQDRVKATAAYKRFKG
;
A
#
# COMPACT_ATOMS: atom_id res chain seq x y z
N MET A 1 -1.10 -18.57 21.39
CA MET A 1 -1.28 -17.21 20.85
C MET A 1 -0.84 -17.26 19.39
N ALA A 2 -1.76 -16.99 18.46
CA ALA A 2 -1.43 -17.08 17.04
C ALA A 2 -0.17 -16.24 16.73
N ASP A 3 0.72 -16.83 15.94
CA ASP A 3 2.01 -16.22 15.62
C ASP A 3 1.82 -15.10 14.59
N TYR A 4 1.84 -13.85 15.04
CA TYR A 4 1.71 -12.67 14.17
C TYR A 4 2.76 -12.60 13.07
N ALA A 5 3.95 -13.17 13.30
CA ALA A 5 4.99 -13.25 12.28
C ALA A 5 4.47 -14.03 11.07
N LYS A 6 3.72 -15.11 11.30
CA LYS A 6 3.12 -15.91 10.23
C LYS A 6 2.10 -15.13 9.39
N LEU A 7 1.29 -14.24 10.00
CA LEU A 7 0.39 -13.37 9.23
C LEU A 7 1.16 -12.40 8.33
N ILE A 8 2.19 -11.76 8.89
CA ILE A 8 3.05 -10.83 8.14
C ILE A 8 3.74 -11.58 6.99
N GLU A 9 4.30 -12.78 7.25
CA GLU A 9 4.92 -13.62 6.22
C GLU A 9 3.93 -14.03 5.12
N THR A 10 2.70 -14.36 5.48
CA THR A 10 1.63 -14.73 4.52
C THR A 10 1.32 -13.55 3.60
N ILE A 11 1.17 -12.35 4.17
CA ILE A 11 0.92 -11.13 3.40
C ILE A 11 2.12 -10.80 2.50
N ASP A 12 3.34 -10.79 3.05
CA ASP A 12 4.57 -10.49 2.32
C ASP A 12 4.77 -11.48 1.16
N SER A 13 4.55 -12.79 1.39
CA SER A 13 4.70 -13.81 0.36
C SER A 13 3.73 -13.60 -0.79
N ALA A 14 2.48 -13.26 -0.50
CA ALA A 14 1.48 -12.98 -1.55
C ALA A 14 1.81 -11.72 -2.34
N VAL A 15 2.25 -10.65 -1.66
CA VAL A 15 2.66 -9.38 -2.30
C VAL A 15 3.90 -9.58 -3.16
N ASN A 16 4.91 -10.26 -2.65
CA ASN A 16 6.15 -10.52 -3.39
C ASN A 16 5.89 -11.46 -4.58
N GLY A 17 5.14 -12.55 -4.38
CA GLY A 17 4.80 -13.48 -5.45
C GLY A 17 4.06 -12.81 -6.61
N PHE A 18 3.18 -11.82 -6.32
CA PHE A 18 2.59 -11.01 -7.38
C PHE A 18 3.62 -10.12 -8.07
N ASN A 19 4.44 -9.41 -7.30
CA ASN A 19 5.44 -8.49 -7.85
C ASN A 19 6.48 -9.20 -8.72
N ASP A 20 6.84 -10.44 -8.40
CA ASP A 20 7.78 -11.27 -9.18
C ASP A 20 7.26 -11.60 -10.60
N SER A 21 5.95 -11.48 -10.84
CA SER A 21 5.36 -11.63 -12.16
C SER A 21 5.53 -10.40 -13.09
N LEU A 22 5.84 -9.22 -12.52
CA LEU A 22 5.82 -7.95 -13.25
C LEU A 22 7.02 -7.71 -14.20
N PRO A 23 8.27 -8.13 -13.88
CA PRO A 23 9.44 -7.77 -14.69
C PRO A 23 9.33 -8.19 -16.15
N LYS A 24 8.79 -9.38 -16.41
CA LYS A 24 8.56 -9.86 -17.78
C LYS A 24 7.52 -9.02 -18.51
N ILE A 25 6.40 -8.72 -17.85
CA ILE A 25 5.32 -7.90 -18.40
C ILE A 25 5.82 -6.48 -18.73
N GLN A 26 6.62 -5.87 -17.84
CA GLN A 26 7.25 -4.57 -18.09
C GLN A 26 8.21 -4.60 -19.28
N LYS A 27 8.98 -5.66 -19.42
CA LYS A 27 9.88 -5.86 -20.58
C LYS A 27 9.11 -5.97 -21.89
N ASP A 28 8.04 -6.75 -21.91
CA ASP A 28 7.18 -6.91 -23.08
C ASP A 28 6.45 -5.59 -23.40
N MET A 29 5.98 -4.88 -22.39
CA MET A 29 5.38 -3.55 -22.52
C MET A 29 6.34 -2.52 -23.12
N LEU A 30 7.61 -2.51 -22.70
CA LEU A 30 8.64 -1.65 -23.29
C LEU A 30 8.93 -2.01 -24.74
N ALA A 31 9.04 -3.30 -25.05
CA ALA A 31 9.27 -3.78 -26.42
C ALA A 31 8.14 -3.34 -27.35
N ASP A 32 6.89 -3.51 -26.92
CA ASP A 32 5.70 -3.08 -27.67
C ASP A 32 5.67 -1.57 -27.89
N LEU A 33 6.01 -0.78 -26.86
CA LEU A 33 6.08 0.69 -26.99
C LEU A 33 7.15 1.13 -27.99
N LEU A 34 8.35 0.56 -27.88
CA LEU A 34 9.46 0.88 -28.80
C LEU A 34 9.11 0.51 -30.24
N ASP A 35 8.34 -0.57 -30.44
CA ASP A 35 7.86 -0.99 -31.74
C ASP A 35 6.77 -0.05 -32.30
N GLU A 36 5.84 0.36 -31.45
CA GLU A 36 4.79 1.30 -31.84
C GLU A 36 5.32 2.70 -32.18
N ILE A 37 6.29 3.22 -31.45
CA ILE A 37 6.86 4.55 -31.74
C ILE A 37 7.68 4.60 -33.06
N LYS A 38 8.11 3.43 -33.58
CA LYS A 38 8.71 3.36 -34.93
C LYS A 38 7.75 3.80 -36.04
N LYS A 39 6.44 3.72 -35.78
CA LYS A 39 5.38 4.12 -36.73
C LYS A 39 5.14 5.62 -36.76
N PHE A 40 5.76 6.38 -35.85
CA PHE A 40 5.61 7.83 -35.81
C PHE A 40 6.27 8.49 -37.02
N ASP A 41 5.63 9.54 -37.52
CA ASP A 41 6.25 10.42 -38.49
C ASP A 41 7.38 11.22 -37.82
N VAL A 42 8.56 11.13 -38.41
CA VAL A 42 9.78 11.78 -37.92
C VAL A 42 10.38 12.63 -39.04
N LYS A 43 10.74 13.87 -38.73
CA LYS A 43 11.47 14.77 -39.64
C LYS A 43 12.71 15.31 -38.94
N ASN A 44 13.86 15.25 -39.61
CA ASN A 44 15.15 15.69 -39.04
C ASN A 44 15.45 15.08 -37.65
N LYS A 45 15.22 13.76 -37.50
CA LYS A 45 15.38 13.00 -36.25
C LYS A 45 14.45 13.42 -35.11
N ARG A 46 13.48 14.29 -35.34
CA ARG A 46 12.50 14.77 -34.38
C ARG A 46 11.11 14.23 -34.72
N ILE A 47 10.33 13.92 -33.68
CA ILE A 47 8.96 13.47 -33.85
C ILE A 47 8.13 14.64 -34.37
N SER A 48 7.35 14.39 -35.42
CA SER A 48 6.50 15.39 -36.03
C SER A 48 5.18 15.54 -35.27
N ASN A 49 4.75 16.76 -35.05
CA ASN A 49 3.42 17.05 -34.50
C ASN A 49 2.36 16.88 -35.59
N THR A 50 1.91 15.66 -35.82
CA THR A 50 0.95 15.31 -36.86
C THR A 50 -0.30 14.64 -36.28
N VAL A 51 -1.42 14.79 -36.99
CA VAL A 51 -2.67 14.08 -36.64
C VAL A 51 -2.47 12.56 -36.61
N LYS A 52 -1.62 12.04 -37.51
CA LYS A 52 -1.30 10.60 -37.53
C LYS A 52 -0.64 10.17 -36.23
N ASN A 53 0.38 10.86 -35.75
CA ASN A 53 1.06 10.53 -34.50
C ASN A 53 0.12 10.60 -33.30
N ILE A 54 -0.77 11.59 -33.25
CA ILE A 54 -1.79 11.67 -32.18
C ILE A 54 -2.78 10.50 -32.26
N ARG A 55 -3.22 10.09 -33.45
CA ARG A 55 -4.14 8.95 -33.61
C ARG A 55 -3.51 7.61 -33.17
N LEU A 56 -2.20 7.47 -33.35
CA LEU A 56 -1.48 6.26 -32.91
C LEU A 56 -1.55 6.05 -31.38
N LEU A 57 -1.76 7.10 -30.58
CA LEU A 57 -1.89 6.98 -29.11
C LEU A 57 -3.00 6.01 -28.70
N ASN A 58 -4.12 5.98 -29.41
CA ASN A 58 -5.21 5.04 -29.12
C ASN A 58 -4.82 3.59 -29.43
N SER A 59 -4.10 3.37 -30.54
CA SER A 59 -3.56 2.04 -30.87
C SER A 59 -2.56 1.58 -29.81
N ILE A 60 -1.68 2.47 -29.38
CA ILE A 60 -0.70 2.22 -28.32
C ILE A 60 -1.38 1.84 -26.99
N LYS A 61 -2.39 2.60 -26.55
CA LYS A 61 -3.19 2.27 -25.35
C LYS A 61 -3.79 0.87 -25.44
N ASN A 62 -4.40 0.54 -26.57
CA ASN A 62 -5.02 -0.77 -26.77
C ASN A 62 -3.99 -1.91 -26.76
N ARG A 63 -2.81 -1.70 -27.35
CA ARG A 63 -1.74 -2.68 -27.32
C ARG A 63 -1.19 -2.87 -25.92
N LEU A 64 -0.89 -1.80 -25.20
CA LEU A 64 -0.45 -1.83 -23.81
C LEU A 64 -1.46 -2.56 -22.92
N ARG A 65 -2.76 -2.33 -23.11
CA ARG A 65 -3.80 -3.04 -22.35
C ARG A 65 -3.68 -4.55 -22.55
N LYS A 66 -3.53 -5.01 -23.79
CA LYS A 66 -3.41 -6.45 -24.09
C LYS A 66 -2.14 -7.04 -23.49
N THR A 67 -1.02 -6.30 -23.56
CA THR A 67 0.26 -6.75 -23.03
C THR A 67 0.25 -6.84 -21.50
N ILE A 68 -0.29 -5.83 -20.83
CA ILE A 68 -0.36 -5.81 -19.36
C ILE A 68 -1.37 -6.85 -18.86
N LEU A 69 -2.60 -6.85 -19.42
CA LEU A 69 -3.70 -7.70 -18.96
C LEU A 69 -3.71 -9.06 -19.68
N ASN A 70 -2.54 -9.63 -19.91
CA ASN A 70 -2.39 -10.96 -20.49
C ASN A 70 -2.80 -12.07 -19.49
N ASP A 71 -2.80 -13.31 -19.93
CA ASP A 71 -3.26 -14.43 -19.10
C ASP A 71 -2.34 -14.69 -17.90
N GLU A 72 -1.03 -14.44 -18.04
CA GLU A 72 -0.05 -14.55 -16.94
C GLU A 72 -0.36 -13.53 -15.82
N TYR A 73 -0.61 -12.26 -16.19
CA TYR A 73 -1.01 -11.23 -15.23
C TYR A 73 -2.34 -11.55 -14.55
N LYS A 74 -3.35 -12.00 -15.32
CA LYS A 74 -4.64 -12.39 -14.76
C LYS A 74 -4.52 -13.58 -13.80
N ALA A 75 -3.65 -14.54 -14.11
CA ALA A 75 -3.35 -15.64 -13.22
C ALA A 75 -2.69 -15.17 -11.92
N ALA A 76 -1.74 -14.24 -12.01
CA ALA A 76 -1.11 -13.63 -10.83
C ALA A 76 -2.13 -12.87 -9.97
N VAL A 77 -3.05 -12.10 -10.56
CA VAL A 77 -4.16 -11.46 -9.83
C VAL A 77 -4.99 -12.51 -9.10
N LYS A 78 -5.41 -13.57 -9.79
CA LYS A 78 -6.22 -14.64 -9.19
C LYS A 78 -5.51 -15.34 -8.03
N GLU A 79 -4.22 -15.59 -8.16
CA GLU A 79 -3.41 -16.20 -7.10
C GLU A 79 -3.30 -15.27 -5.89
N TYR A 80 -2.95 -14.01 -6.13
CA TYR A 80 -2.87 -12.99 -5.08
C TYR A 80 -4.17 -12.88 -4.27
N LEU A 81 -5.33 -12.92 -4.91
CA LEU A 81 -6.63 -12.77 -4.23
C LEU A 81 -6.90 -13.87 -3.17
N LYS A 82 -6.18 -15.00 -3.20
CA LYS A 82 -6.30 -16.04 -2.17
C LYS A 82 -5.84 -15.54 -0.79
N VAL A 83 -4.91 -14.58 -0.74
CA VAL A 83 -4.40 -14.01 0.51
C VAL A 83 -5.49 -13.47 1.43
N PHE A 84 -6.59 -12.93 0.86
CA PHE A 84 -7.71 -12.46 1.67
C PHE A 84 -8.41 -13.57 2.44
N THR A 85 -8.38 -14.80 1.91
CA THR A 85 -8.89 -15.98 2.62
C THR A 85 -7.93 -16.42 3.72
N ASP A 86 -6.64 -16.44 3.42
CA ASP A 86 -5.61 -16.86 4.37
C ASP A 86 -5.53 -15.90 5.57
N VAL A 87 -5.57 -14.58 5.30
CA VAL A 87 -5.67 -13.53 6.33
C VAL A 87 -6.93 -13.70 7.17
N THR A 88 -8.09 -13.94 6.53
CA THR A 88 -9.36 -14.18 7.26
C THR A 88 -9.26 -15.37 8.18
N ASN A 89 -8.72 -16.49 7.70
CA ASN A 89 -8.59 -17.71 8.48
C ASN A 89 -7.68 -17.50 9.68
N PHE A 90 -6.51 -16.89 9.46
CA PHE A 90 -5.59 -16.55 10.53
C PHE A 90 -6.24 -15.68 11.61
N GLN A 91 -6.96 -14.64 11.21
CA GLN A 91 -7.62 -13.73 12.14
C GLN A 91 -8.77 -14.41 12.90
N ASN A 92 -9.51 -15.30 12.26
CA ASN A 92 -10.50 -16.11 12.91
C ASN A 92 -9.88 -17.03 13.99
N GLU A 93 -8.76 -17.67 13.69
CA GLU A 93 -8.03 -18.50 14.64
C GLU A 93 -7.52 -17.68 15.82
N TYR A 94 -6.97 -16.51 15.55
CA TYR A 94 -6.52 -15.58 16.59
C TYR A 94 -7.61 -15.24 17.60
N PHE A 95 -8.79 -14.82 17.11
CA PHE A 95 -9.89 -14.47 18.00
C PHE A 95 -10.51 -15.68 18.71
N LYS A 96 -10.51 -16.87 18.09
CA LYS A 96 -10.92 -18.12 18.73
C LYS A 96 -9.99 -18.55 19.86
N GLU A 97 -8.68 -18.28 19.74
CA GLU A 97 -7.75 -18.53 20.85
C GLU A 97 -8.00 -17.59 22.03
N ALA A 98 -8.35 -16.34 21.74
CA ALA A 98 -8.66 -15.33 22.76
C ALA A 98 -10.03 -15.57 23.42
N ASP A 99 -11.04 -15.97 22.62
CA ASP A 99 -12.40 -16.31 23.05
C ASP A 99 -12.90 -17.56 22.30
N LYS A 100 -13.01 -18.68 23.00
CA LYS A 100 -13.48 -19.96 22.42
C LYS A 100 -14.91 -19.89 21.86
N SER A 101 -15.71 -18.95 22.33
CA SER A 101 -17.08 -18.72 21.85
C SER A 101 -17.14 -17.86 20.59
N PHE A 102 -16.01 -17.29 20.15
CA PHE A 102 -15.94 -16.39 19.00
C PHE A 102 -16.50 -17.02 17.73
N LYS A 103 -17.36 -16.27 17.04
CA LYS A 103 -17.88 -16.61 15.71
C LYS A 103 -17.71 -15.39 14.80
N PRO A 104 -17.14 -15.59 13.59
CA PRO A 104 -17.00 -14.49 12.63
C PRO A 104 -18.36 -13.87 12.30
N ARG A 105 -18.45 -12.54 12.34
CA ARG A 105 -19.66 -11.80 12.01
C ARG A 105 -19.89 -11.71 10.51
N ALA A 106 -21.15 -11.59 10.10
CA ALA A 106 -21.54 -11.43 8.70
C ALA A 106 -20.86 -10.20 8.05
N ILE A 107 -20.68 -9.12 8.82
CA ILE A 107 -20.04 -7.88 8.33
C ILE A 107 -18.62 -8.11 7.82
N VAL A 108 -17.81 -9.00 8.44
CA VAL A 108 -16.44 -9.24 7.96
C VAL A 108 -16.41 -10.02 6.64
N LYS A 109 -17.44 -10.82 6.36
CA LYS A 109 -17.59 -11.46 5.04
C LYS A 109 -17.88 -10.44 3.95
N GLU A 110 -18.71 -9.45 4.26
CA GLU A 110 -19.04 -8.39 3.30
C GLU A 110 -17.85 -7.45 3.07
N ILE A 111 -17.13 -7.07 4.13
CA ILE A 111 -15.87 -6.31 4.04
C ILE A 111 -14.88 -7.04 3.12
N LYS A 112 -14.69 -8.37 3.33
CA LYS A 112 -13.81 -9.19 2.47
C LYS A 112 -14.24 -9.13 1.01
N LYS A 113 -15.53 -9.37 0.74
CA LYS A 113 -16.08 -9.37 -0.62
C LYS A 113 -15.87 -8.02 -1.30
N GLN A 114 -16.22 -6.93 -0.61
CA GLN A 114 -16.05 -5.58 -1.14
C GLN A 114 -14.57 -5.27 -1.42
N THR A 115 -13.67 -5.59 -0.48
CA THR A 115 -12.23 -5.36 -0.67
C THR A 115 -11.67 -6.15 -1.86
N ILE A 116 -12.10 -7.40 -2.05
CA ILE A 116 -11.71 -8.20 -3.22
C ILE A 116 -12.20 -7.53 -4.51
N THR A 117 -13.46 -7.09 -4.55
CA THR A 117 -14.02 -6.39 -5.72
C THR A 117 -13.22 -5.12 -6.04
N ASP A 118 -12.99 -4.26 -5.05
CA ASP A 118 -12.24 -3.01 -5.22
C ASP A 118 -10.77 -3.28 -5.66
N THR A 119 -10.19 -4.38 -5.17
CA THR A 119 -8.83 -4.79 -5.55
C THR A 119 -8.79 -5.25 -7.01
N ILE A 120 -9.77 -6.04 -7.45
CA ILE A 120 -9.90 -6.47 -8.84
C ILE A 120 -10.03 -5.25 -9.75
N ASP A 121 -10.91 -4.31 -9.42
CA ASP A 121 -11.11 -3.10 -10.22
C ASP A 121 -9.84 -2.27 -10.37
N LYS A 122 -9.06 -2.14 -9.28
CA LYS A 122 -7.77 -1.45 -9.31
C LYS A 122 -6.72 -2.21 -10.13
N LEU A 123 -6.68 -3.53 -10.08
CA LEU A 123 -5.69 -4.36 -10.79
C LEU A 123 -6.10 -4.70 -12.22
N THR A 124 -7.29 -4.32 -12.67
CA THR A 124 -7.79 -4.60 -14.03
C THR A 124 -7.95 -3.32 -14.87
N GLU A 125 -8.85 -3.34 -15.84
CA GLU A 125 -8.94 -2.29 -16.88
C GLU A 125 -9.08 -0.87 -16.33
N ALA A 126 -9.91 -0.65 -15.33
CA ALA A 126 -10.16 0.68 -14.80
C ALA A 126 -8.90 1.27 -14.13
N GLY A 127 -8.29 0.52 -13.23
CA GLY A 127 -7.11 0.98 -12.50
C GLY A 127 -5.85 1.06 -13.37
N ILE A 128 -5.57 0.04 -14.18
CA ILE A 128 -4.43 0.00 -15.11
C ILE A 128 -4.59 1.09 -16.19
N GLY A 129 -5.82 1.29 -16.72
CA GLY A 129 -6.11 2.33 -17.70
C GLY A 129 -5.77 3.72 -17.17
N GLY A 130 -6.29 4.09 -16.02
CA GLY A 130 -6.08 5.41 -15.41
C GLY A 130 -4.64 5.66 -14.95
N ASN A 131 -4.05 4.69 -14.26
CA ASN A 131 -2.79 4.90 -13.54
C ASN A 131 -1.53 4.50 -14.32
N VAL A 132 -1.65 3.69 -15.37
CA VAL A 132 -0.52 3.23 -16.16
C VAL A 132 -0.63 3.70 -17.60
N GLN A 133 -1.67 3.27 -18.32
CA GLN A 133 -1.81 3.55 -19.76
C GLN A 133 -1.95 5.04 -20.06
N ASN A 134 -2.77 5.77 -19.28
CA ASN A 134 -2.94 7.20 -19.49
C ASN A 134 -1.65 7.97 -19.22
N LYS A 135 -0.89 7.63 -18.17
CA LYS A 135 0.41 8.27 -17.90
C LYS A 135 1.41 8.09 -19.03
N ILE A 136 1.46 6.89 -19.62
CA ILE A 136 2.32 6.62 -20.79
C ILE A 136 1.83 7.41 -22.01
N ALA A 137 0.52 7.43 -22.26
CA ALA A 137 -0.06 8.17 -23.37
C ALA A 137 0.14 9.69 -23.24
N ASP A 138 0.08 10.24 -22.03
CA ASP A 138 0.35 11.65 -21.76
C ASP A 138 1.83 12.00 -22.01
N LEU A 139 2.75 11.13 -21.59
CA LEU A 139 4.17 11.26 -21.92
C LEU A 139 4.39 11.27 -23.44
N LEU A 140 3.80 10.34 -24.17
CA LEU A 140 3.89 10.29 -25.64
C LEU A 140 3.27 11.52 -26.28
N LYS A 141 2.09 11.96 -25.83
CA LYS A 141 1.40 13.16 -26.33
C LYS A 141 2.26 14.40 -26.15
N GLN A 142 2.85 14.58 -24.96
CA GLN A 142 3.75 15.69 -24.68
C GLN A 142 4.94 15.69 -25.64
N ASN A 143 5.58 14.53 -25.85
CA ASN A 143 6.72 14.38 -26.74
C ASN A 143 6.39 14.62 -28.22
N ILE A 144 5.20 14.21 -28.69
CA ILE A 144 4.70 14.52 -30.02
C ILE A 144 4.50 16.04 -30.19
N THR A 145 3.85 16.67 -29.21
CA THR A 145 3.51 18.11 -29.25
C THR A 145 4.75 19.00 -29.25
N THR A 146 5.77 18.63 -28.46
CA THR A 146 7.03 19.40 -28.36
C THR A 146 8.06 19.03 -29.44
N GLY A 147 7.82 17.99 -30.21
CA GLY A 147 8.71 17.57 -31.30
C GLY A 147 10.10 17.16 -30.79
N VAL A 148 10.18 16.35 -29.75
CA VAL A 148 11.46 15.88 -29.19
C VAL A 148 12.20 14.97 -30.20
N LYS A 149 13.50 14.75 -29.97
CA LYS A 149 14.25 13.76 -30.75
C LYS A 149 13.70 12.35 -30.48
N TYR A 150 13.66 11.54 -31.53
CA TYR A 150 13.21 10.15 -31.40
C TYR A 150 14.01 9.35 -30.36
N SER A 151 15.35 9.55 -30.34
CA SER A 151 16.24 8.95 -29.35
C SER A 151 15.87 9.28 -27.92
N ASP A 152 15.50 10.54 -27.67
CA ASP A 152 15.19 11.05 -26.35
C ASP A 152 13.84 10.48 -25.85
N LEU A 153 12.84 10.37 -26.76
CA LEU A 153 11.60 9.67 -26.42
C LEU A 153 11.86 8.20 -26.06
N ALA A 154 12.69 7.49 -26.86
CA ALA A 154 13.00 6.09 -26.58
C ALA A 154 13.73 5.94 -25.23
N ALA A 155 14.61 6.88 -24.85
CA ALA A 155 15.27 6.89 -23.53
C ALA A 155 14.27 7.15 -22.40
N GLN A 156 13.39 8.13 -22.55
CA GLN A 156 12.35 8.45 -21.55
C GLN A 156 11.39 7.26 -21.32
N LEU A 157 11.02 6.54 -22.38
CA LEU A 157 10.18 5.33 -22.25
C LEU A 157 10.90 4.23 -21.47
N ARG A 158 12.20 4.01 -21.73
CA ARG A 158 12.99 3.05 -20.94
C ARG A 158 13.02 3.42 -19.48
N GLU A 159 13.32 4.68 -19.18
CA GLU A 159 13.34 5.20 -17.81
C GLU A 159 11.98 5.08 -17.13
N HIS A 160 10.89 5.36 -17.85
CA HIS A 160 9.54 5.33 -17.28
C HIS A 160 9.01 3.91 -17.00
N ILE A 161 9.45 2.92 -17.80
CA ILE A 161 8.95 1.53 -17.76
C ILE A 161 9.89 0.60 -17.02
N LEU A 162 11.20 0.69 -17.26
CA LEU A 162 12.23 -0.19 -16.72
C LEU A 162 13.42 0.65 -16.28
N THR A 163 13.59 0.84 -14.98
CA THR A 163 14.82 1.39 -14.44
C THR A 163 15.44 0.42 -13.45
N THR A 164 16.77 0.47 -13.32
CA THR A 164 17.51 -0.26 -12.28
C THR A 164 17.47 0.46 -10.93
N GLU A 165 17.21 1.77 -10.93
CA GLU A 165 17.26 2.60 -9.73
C GLU A 165 15.88 2.83 -9.11
N ASN A 166 14.83 2.86 -9.93
CA ASN A 166 13.47 3.10 -9.46
C ASN A 166 12.45 2.17 -10.13
N PRO A 167 11.46 1.66 -9.39
CA PRO A 167 10.40 0.84 -9.99
C PRO A 167 9.68 1.56 -11.13
N GLY A 168 9.39 0.84 -12.22
CA GLY A 168 8.62 1.37 -13.36
C GLY A 168 7.18 1.75 -12.99
N VAL A 169 6.51 2.45 -13.90
CA VAL A 169 5.14 2.97 -13.65
C VAL A 169 4.14 1.87 -13.30
N LEU A 170 4.21 0.72 -13.97
CA LEU A 170 3.34 -0.43 -13.69
C LEU A 170 3.65 -1.01 -12.31
N GLU A 171 4.92 -1.27 -12.03
CA GLU A 171 5.35 -1.85 -10.76
C GLU A 171 4.99 -0.98 -9.57
N ARG A 172 5.26 0.33 -9.63
CA ARG A 172 4.88 1.27 -8.55
C ARG A 172 3.39 1.22 -8.26
N TYR A 173 2.57 1.25 -9.31
CA TYR A 173 1.12 1.24 -9.16
C TYR A 173 0.64 -0.09 -8.57
N VAL A 174 1.03 -1.20 -9.16
CA VAL A 174 0.59 -2.54 -8.74
C VAL A 174 1.07 -2.87 -7.34
N LYS A 175 2.36 -2.62 -7.04
CA LYS A 175 2.93 -2.83 -5.71
C LYS A 175 2.16 -2.07 -4.63
N GLN A 176 1.80 -0.82 -4.90
CA GLN A 176 0.98 -0.05 -3.98
C GLN A 176 -0.41 -0.70 -3.79
N VAL A 177 -1.09 -1.06 -4.88
CA VAL A 177 -2.44 -1.65 -4.80
C VAL A 177 -2.42 -2.96 -4.00
N VAL A 178 -1.51 -3.89 -4.32
CA VAL A 178 -1.48 -5.20 -3.63
C VAL A 178 -1.09 -5.05 -2.15
N THR A 179 -0.10 -4.20 -1.84
CA THR A 179 0.31 -3.94 -0.46
C THR A 179 -0.81 -3.30 0.36
N ASP A 180 -1.40 -2.22 -0.17
CA ASP A 180 -2.41 -1.45 0.56
C ASP A 180 -3.70 -2.26 0.74
N SER A 181 -4.17 -2.97 -0.30
CA SER A 181 -5.44 -3.70 -0.24
C SER A 181 -5.44 -4.78 0.85
N VAL A 182 -4.41 -5.62 0.91
CA VAL A 182 -4.38 -6.71 1.91
C VAL A 182 -4.11 -6.20 3.32
N ASN A 183 -3.22 -5.20 3.47
CA ASN A 183 -2.92 -4.65 4.79
C ASN A 183 -4.08 -3.83 5.37
N GLN A 184 -4.78 -3.05 4.53
CA GLN A 184 -5.98 -2.33 4.96
C GLN A 184 -7.12 -3.30 5.31
N TYR A 185 -7.30 -4.36 4.52
CA TYR A 185 -8.26 -5.41 4.83
C TYR A 185 -7.95 -6.07 6.18
N SER A 186 -6.72 -6.49 6.39
CA SER A 186 -6.28 -7.10 7.64
C SER A 186 -6.57 -6.19 8.85
N ARG A 187 -6.20 -4.92 8.74
CA ARG A 187 -6.44 -3.92 9.79
C ARG A 187 -7.93 -3.64 10.01
N GLN A 188 -8.71 -3.54 8.94
CA GLN A 188 -10.16 -3.33 9.03
C GLN A 188 -10.87 -4.49 9.71
N TYR A 189 -10.48 -5.73 9.38
CA TYR A 189 -10.98 -6.92 10.05
C TYR A 189 -10.69 -6.86 11.56
N MET A 190 -9.40 -6.66 11.93
CA MET A 190 -8.97 -6.58 13.32
C MET A 190 -9.72 -5.47 14.08
N ASN A 191 -9.83 -4.28 13.49
CA ASN A 191 -10.53 -3.15 14.10
C ASN A 191 -12.01 -3.45 14.35
N THR A 192 -12.70 -4.06 13.37
CA THR A 192 -14.13 -4.41 13.49
C THR A 192 -14.37 -5.38 14.65
N ILE A 193 -13.57 -6.45 14.72
CA ILE A 193 -13.76 -7.45 15.79
C ILE A 193 -13.28 -6.93 17.15
N SER A 194 -12.20 -6.13 17.18
CA SER A 194 -11.71 -5.52 18.42
C SER A 194 -12.73 -4.62 19.06
N GLY A 195 -13.41 -3.79 18.26
CA GLY A 195 -14.48 -2.92 18.73
C GLY A 195 -15.64 -3.72 19.33
N ASP A 196 -16.04 -4.81 18.66
CA ASP A 196 -17.12 -5.68 19.15
C ASP A 196 -16.77 -6.39 20.47
N LEU A 197 -15.52 -6.78 20.65
CA LEU A 197 -15.05 -7.49 21.84
C LEU A 197 -14.54 -6.54 22.94
N GLY A 198 -14.60 -5.21 22.71
CA GLY A 198 -14.20 -4.20 23.69
C GLY A 198 -12.70 -4.16 23.99
N TYR A 199 -11.85 -4.51 23.00
CA TYR A 199 -10.41 -4.37 23.14
C TYR A 199 -10.02 -2.89 23.13
N GLU A 200 -9.24 -2.48 24.12
CA GLU A 200 -8.75 -1.09 24.26
C GLU A 200 -7.23 -0.99 24.10
N TRP A 201 -6.51 -2.12 24.19
CA TRP A 201 -5.07 -2.19 24.06
C TRP A 201 -4.68 -2.82 22.74
N PHE A 202 -3.62 -2.28 22.13
CA PHE A 202 -3.14 -2.70 20.83
C PHE A 202 -1.63 -2.82 20.81
N ARG A 203 -1.15 -3.72 19.94
CA ARG A 203 0.27 -3.87 19.61
C ARG A 203 0.48 -3.45 18.15
N TYR A 204 1.48 -2.59 17.93
CA TYR A 204 1.97 -2.25 16.60
C TYR A 204 3.12 -3.18 16.23
N GLN A 205 3.11 -3.76 15.04
CA GLN A 205 4.13 -4.70 14.61
C GLN A 205 4.24 -4.72 13.08
N GLY A 206 5.49 -4.83 12.59
CA GLY A 206 5.84 -4.99 11.20
C GLY A 206 7.32 -5.23 11.05
N LYS A 207 7.79 -5.33 9.81
CA LYS A 207 9.22 -5.39 9.50
C LYS A 207 9.78 -3.99 9.33
N ASP A 208 10.90 -3.72 9.98
CA ASP A 208 11.69 -2.53 9.69
C ASP A 208 12.54 -2.79 8.46
N ILE A 209 12.41 -1.91 7.49
CA ILE A 209 13.16 -1.89 6.23
C ILE A 209 13.76 -0.50 6.04
N LEU A 210 14.75 -0.35 5.17
CA LEU A 210 15.41 0.94 4.90
C LEU A 210 14.46 2.10 4.58
N THR A 211 13.25 1.80 4.12
CA THR A 211 12.22 2.79 3.82
C THR A 211 11.12 2.88 4.88
N THR A 212 11.34 2.27 6.05
CA THR A 212 10.41 2.38 7.18
C THR A 212 10.28 3.85 7.59
N ARG A 213 9.05 4.32 7.74
CA ARG A 213 8.81 5.71 8.09
C ARG A 213 9.07 5.96 9.56
N PRO A 214 9.57 7.15 9.94
CA PRO A 214 9.78 7.53 11.33
C PRO A 214 8.61 7.23 12.26
N PHE A 215 7.37 7.41 11.79
CA PHE A 215 6.18 7.08 12.55
C PHE A 215 6.04 5.56 12.81
N CYS A 216 6.28 4.75 11.79
CA CYS A 216 6.19 3.29 11.93
C CYS A 216 7.29 2.74 12.83
N ASP A 217 8.52 3.23 12.67
CA ASP A 217 9.66 2.89 13.49
C ASP A 217 9.38 3.21 14.97
N ALA A 218 9.01 4.45 15.27
CA ALA A 218 8.65 4.88 16.61
C ALA A 218 7.53 4.04 17.26
N LEU A 219 6.52 3.62 16.48
CA LEU A 219 5.45 2.76 17.01
C LEU A 219 5.90 1.31 17.16
N THR A 220 6.78 0.82 16.31
CA THR A 220 7.35 -0.53 16.44
C THR A 220 8.21 -0.63 17.70
N ASP A 221 9.02 0.39 18.01
CA ASP A 221 9.78 0.50 19.25
C ASP A 221 8.88 0.61 20.48
N ARG A 222 7.82 1.42 20.39
CA ARG A 222 6.85 1.55 21.48
C ARG A 222 6.08 0.26 21.75
N LYS A 223 5.87 -0.57 20.76
CA LYS A 223 5.17 -1.86 20.74
C LYS A 223 3.68 -1.81 21.13
N PHE A 224 3.34 -1.23 22.26
CA PHE A 224 1.97 -1.22 22.80
C PHE A 224 1.43 0.20 23.00
N PHE A 225 0.16 0.35 22.71
CA PHE A 225 -0.57 1.60 22.98
C PHE A 225 -2.02 1.30 23.34
N HIS A 226 -2.66 2.25 24.01
CA HIS A 226 -4.08 2.21 24.34
C HIS A 226 -4.87 3.09 23.36
N VAL A 227 -6.13 2.76 23.11
CA VAL A 227 -6.99 3.54 22.18
C VAL A 227 -7.07 5.02 22.52
N SER A 228 -7.01 5.38 23.80
CA SER A 228 -7.01 6.79 24.25
C SER A 228 -5.79 7.60 23.80
N GLU A 229 -4.70 6.93 23.41
CA GLU A 229 -3.47 7.59 22.96
C GLU A 229 -3.50 7.95 21.45
N VAL A 230 -4.48 7.47 20.70
CA VAL A 230 -4.56 7.70 19.25
C VAL A 230 -4.48 9.17 18.84
N PRO A 231 -5.18 10.12 19.51
CA PRO A 231 -5.02 11.54 19.19
C PRO A 231 -3.60 12.07 19.42
N ASP A 232 -2.92 11.63 20.49
CA ASP A 232 -1.53 12.01 20.78
C ASP A 232 -0.55 11.39 19.76
N LEU A 233 -0.80 10.15 19.30
CA LEU A 233 -0.01 9.49 18.24
C LEU A 233 -0.16 10.23 16.91
N LEU A 234 -1.35 10.64 16.53
CA LEU A 234 -1.61 11.42 15.31
C LEU A 234 -0.95 12.80 15.35
N ALA A 235 -0.78 13.38 16.53
CA ALA A 235 -0.05 14.62 16.75
C ALA A 235 1.46 14.41 16.92
N ALA A 236 1.97 13.17 16.80
CA ALA A 236 3.35 12.77 17.10
C ALA A 236 3.84 13.31 18.47
N LYS A 237 2.94 13.39 19.44
CA LYS A 237 3.26 13.86 20.77
C LYS A 237 4.10 12.80 21.49
N ASP A 238 5.26 13.21 21.97
CA ASP A 238 6.21 12.33 22.66
C ASP A 238 6.54 11.04 21.86
N LEU A 239 6.58 11.18 20.53
CA LEU A 239 6.90 10.10 19.60
C LEU A 239 8.25 10.35 18.97
N TYR A 240 9.21 9.45 19.22
CA TYR A 240 10.59 9.53 18.76
C TYR A 240 10.95 8.23 18.03
N TYR A 241 11.79 8.32 17.02
CA TYR A 241 12.39 7.19 16.32
C TYR A 241 13.91 7.23 16.43
N SER A 242 14.55 6.09 16.23
CA SER A 242 16.01 5.98 16.28
C SER A 242 16.60 6.31 14.91
N ASP A 243 17.38 7.40 14.84
CA ASP A 243 18.18 7.75 13.67
C ASP A 243 19.64 7.35 13.89
N GLU A 244 20.30 6.78 12.87
CA GLU A 244 21.67 6.27 12.99
C GLU A 244 22.70 7.38 13.26
N ILE A 245 22.40 8.60 12.84
CA ILE A 245 23.33 9.76 12.96
C ILE A 245 22.94 10.66 14.13
N GLU A 246 21.65 10.97 14.26
CA GLU A 246 21.13 11.96 15.21
C GLU A 246 20.64 11.33 16.53
N GLY A 247 20.56 10.01 16.61
CA GLY A 247 20.04 9.29 17.79
C GLY A 247 18.52 9.34 17.87
N GLN A 248 17.97 9.74 19.04
CA GLN A 248 16.51 9.84 19.23
C GLN A 248 15.98 11.14 18.63
N VAL A 249 15.27 11.04 17.50
CA VAL A 249 14.72 12.16 16.75
C VAL A 249 13.19 12.15 16.87
N LYS A 250 12.59 13.32 17.04
CA LYS A 250 11.15 13.46 17.07
C LYS A 250 10.53 13.16 15.71
N VAL A 251 9.45 12.38 15.68
CA VAL A 251 8.71 12.07 14.45
C VAL A 251 8.27 13.37 13.76
N PRO A 252 8.66 13.60 12.51
CA PRO A 252 8.33 14.82 11.78
C PRO A 252 6.85 14.86 11.38
N ILE A 253 6.28 16.07 11.38
CA ILE A 253 4.88 16.34 11.00
C ILE A 253 4.85 17.16 9.72
N TYR A 254 3.95 16.81 8.80
CA TYR A 254 3.64 17.65 7.65
C TYR A 254 2.88 18.91 8.07
N ALA A 255 3.45 20.08 7.84
CA ALA A 255 2.81 21.36 8.16
C ALA A 255 1.42 21.52 7.53
N LYS A 256 1.21 20.94 6.33
CA LYS A 256 -0.04 21.05 5.57
C LYS A 256 -1.18 20.22 6.19
N THR A 257 -0.89 19.08 6.79
CA THR A 257 -1.91 18.14 7.30
C THR A 257 -1.93 18.04 8.81
N GLY A 258 -0.87 18.47 9.49
CA GLY A 258 -0.69 18.26 10.93
C GLY A 258 -0.46 16.81 11.33
N LEU A 259 -0.25 15.90 10.36
CA LEU A 259 -0.06 14.47 10.57
C LEU A 259 1.40 14.06 10.41
N PRO A 260 1.84 12.96 11.05
CA PRO A 260 3.15 12.38 10.83
C PRO A 260 3.45 12.12 9.36
N HIS A 261 4.72 12.30 8.96
CA HIS A 261 5.14 12.08 7.59
C HIS A 261 4.77 10.69 7.06
N GLY A 262 4.20 10.67 5.87
CA GLY A 262 3.80 9.44 5.16
C GLY A 262 2.39 8.97 5.47
N MET A 263 1.68 9.57 6.43
CA MET A 263 0.26 9.26 6.64
C MET A 263 -0.61 9.77 5.48
N ILE A 264 -1.73 9.09 5.27
CA ILE A 264 -2.77 9.51 4.33
C ILE A 264 -3.38 10.82 4.87
N PRO A 265 -3.55 11.88 4.05
CA PRO A 265 -3.90 13.23 4.54
C PRO A 265 -5.19 13.35 5.36
N ASP A 266 -6.15 12.46 5.19
CA ASP A 266 -7.42 12.44 5.91
C ASP A 266 -7.47 11.40 7.06
N THR A 267 -6.29 10.95 7.52
CA THR A 267 -6.20 10.06 8.69
C THR A 267 -6.60 10.82 9.96
N ASN A 268 -7.49 10.23 10.73
CA ASN A 268 -8.00 10.76 12.00
C ASN A 268 -8.19 9.62 13.02
N ALA A 269 -8.67 9.93 14.21
CA ALA A 269 -8.82 8.94 15.28
C ALA A 269 -9.78 7.79 14.92
N GLU A 270 -10.79 8.03 14.09
CA GLU A 270 -11.79 7.04 13.72
C GLU A 270 -11.24 6.02 12.72
N ASN A 271 -10.37 6.46 11.80
CA ASN A 271 -9.82 5.62 10.74
C ASN A 271 -8.34 5.21 10.95
N PHE A 272 -7.71 5.65 12.04
CA PHE A 272 -6.32 5.37 12.37
C PHE A 272 -5.98 3.90 12.31
N PHE A 273 -6.80 3.03 12.90
CA PHE A 273 -6.56 1.59 12.96
C PHE A 273 -6.51 0.92 11.58
N ILE A 274 -7.13 1.53 10.57
CA ILE A 274 -7.15 1.03 9.20
C ILE A 274 -6.03 1.66 8.37
N ARG A 275 -5.76 2.95 8.57
CA ARG A 275 -4.85 3.76 7.74
C ARG A 275 -3.46 3.98 8.33
N ALA A 276 -3.21 3.50 9.55
CA ALA A 276 -1.93 3.68 10.24
C ALA A 276 -0.73 3.38 9.33
N GLY A 277 0.30 4.26 9.41
CA GLY A 277 1.51 4.15 8.62
C GLY A 277 1.41 4.61 7.16
N GLY A 278 0.21 4.88 6.63
CA GLY A 278 0.01 5.45 5.29
C GLY A 278 0.09 4.45 4.14
N TYR A 279 0.35 4.95 2.92
CA TYR A 279 0.46 4.12 1.71
C TYR A 279 1.67 3.16 1.77
N ASN A 280 1.53 1.96 1.22
CA ASN A 280 2.55 0.90 1.23
C ASN A 280 3.01 0.51 2.64
N CYS A 281 2.19 0.71 3.67
CA CYS A 281 2.54 0.34 5.03
C CYS A 281 2.25 -1.15 5.27
N GLY A 282 3.29 -1.96 5.47
CA GLY A 282 3.20 -3.38 5.82
C GLY A 282 3.04 -3.66 7.31
N HIS A 283 2.94 -2.62 8.17
CA HIS A 283 2.73 -2.80 9.60
C HIS A 283 1.27 -3.09 9.93
N SER A 284 1.06 -3.87 10.97
CA SER A 284 -0.26 -4.27 11.46
C SER A 284 -0.50 -3.83 12.89
N ILE A 285 -1.77 -3.62 13.22
CA ILE A 285 -2.24 -3.28 14.57
C ILE A 285 -3.06 -4.45 15.08
N PHE A 286 -2.63 -5.03 16.19
CA PHE A 286 -3.27 -6.20 16.78
C PHE A 286 -3.88 -5.85 18.13
N PRO A 287 -5.16 -6.20 18.37
CA PRO A 287 -5.75 -6.07 19.69
C PRO A 287 -5.07 -7.05 20.66
N VAL A 288 -4.83 -6.61 21.87
CA VAL A 288 -4.26 -7.43 22.95
C VAL A 288 -5.06 -7.26 24.22
N ILE A 289 -5.18 -8.34 25.00
CA ILE A 289 -5.78 -8.23 26.32
C ILE A 289 -4.81 -7.52 27.27
N GLU A 290 -5.34 -6.65 28.13
CA GLU A 290 -4.56 -5.79 29.01
C GLU A 290 -3.50 -6.56 29.82
N ARG A 291 -3.81 -7.76 30.31
CA ARG A 291 -2.87 -8.57 31.10
C ARG A 291 -1.59 -8.98 30.36
N LEU A 292 -1.57 -8.88 29.04
CA LEU A 292 -0.38 -9.18 28.20
C LEU A 292 0.45 -7.94 27.91
N VAL A 293 -0.04 -6.75 28.29
CA VAL A 293 0.72 -5.50 28.17
C VAL A 293 1.64 -5.40 29.40
N PRO A 294 2.94 -5.07 29.24
CA PRO A 294 3.83 -4.88 30.36
C PRO A 294 3.30 -3.86 31.36
N LYS A 295 3.47 -4.13 32.66
CA LYS A 295 2.87 -3.33 33.75
C LYS A 295 3.34 -1.89 33.71
N GLU A 296 4.60 -1.65 33.44
CA GLU A 296 5.19 -0.29 33.30
C GLU A 296 4.51 0.51 32.20
N ILE A 297 4.11 -0.13 31.08
CA ILE A 297 3.40 0.51 29.98
C ILE A 297 1.96 0.84 30.41
N GLN A 298 1.29 -0.11 31.07
CA GLN A 298 -0.07 0.15 31.58
C GLN A 298 -0.08 1.34 32.52
N ASP A 299 0.85 1.38 33.50
CA ASP A 299 0.91 2.42 34.53
C ASP A 299 1.25 3.79 33.88
N ARG A 300 2.18 3.81 32.92
CA ARG A 300 2.47 5.03 32.14
C ARG A 300 1.21 5.56 31.44
N VAL A 301 0.48 4.70 30.73
CA VAL A 301 -0.71 5.10 29.97
C VAL A 301 -1.83 5.55 30.90
N LYS A 302 -2.11 4.80 31.97
CA LYS A 302 -3.16 5.10 32.94
C LYS A 302 -2.92 6.43 33.70
N ALA A 303 -1.67 6.85 33.80
CA ALA A 303 -1.32 8.16 34.39
C ALA A 303 -1.67 9.34 33.47
N THR A 304 -1.83 9.12 32.14
CA THR A 304 -2.06 10.20 31.18
C THR A 304 -3.44 10.86 31.33
N ALA A 305 -3.51 12.16 30.98
CA ALA A 305 -4.78 12.87 30.92
C ALA A 305 -5.71 12.32 29.85
N ALA A 306 -5.15 11.77 28.74
CA ALA A 306 -5.90 11.13 27.65
C ALA A 306 -6.67 9.89 28.16
N TYR A 307 -5.99 9.01 28.90
CA TYR A 307 -6.63 7.82 29.49
C TYR A 307 -7.71 8.21 30.52
N LYS A 308 -7.41 9.17 31.39
CA LYS A 308 -8.37 9.64 32.40
C LYS A 308 -9.64 10.22 31.79
N ARG A 309 -9.52 10.99 30.69
CA ARG A 309 -10.68 11.49 29.92
C ARG A 309 -11.46 10.39 29.22
N PHE A 310 -10.78 9.34 28.77
CA PHE A 310 -11.40 8.21 28.07
C PHE A 310 -12.23 7.35 29.03
N LYS A 311 -11.80 7.21 30.28
CA LYS A 311 -12.48 6.37 31.30
C LYS A 311 -13.51 7.14 32.17
N GLY A 312 -13.50 8.46 32.18
CA GLY A 312 -14.45 9.33 32.90
C GLY A 312 -15.57 9.77 32.05
#